data_c18768421868240279fd961086c2bb1e
#
_entry.id   c18768421868240279fd961086c2bb1e
#
_cell.length_a   1.000
_cell.length_b   1.000
_cell.length_c   1.000
_cell.angle_alpha   90.00
_cell.angle_beta   90.00
_cell.angle_gamma   90.00
#
_symmetry.space_group_name_H-M   'P 1'
#
loop_
_entity.id
_entity.type
_entity.pdbx_description
1 polymer ?
#
loop_
_entity_poly.entity_id
_entity_poly.type
_entity_poly.pdbx_seq_one_letter_code
_entity_poly.pdbx_strand_id
1 'polypeptide(L)'
;YNALAGQLASAYIRQAEATGNPGYQKDALRTYQQLEKNGNTTLEVRLNIAMLQYQLHDFSKAMEMLQALKNDYPKDYRVYKWLAFVQGELDLQNGASYTKTLGYYETAAELYRAEQASGVYDPQMDELDRMARNNWQ
;
A
#
# COMPACT_ATOMS: atom_id res chain seq x y z
N TYR A 1 17.16 -18.66 -2.22
CA TYR A 1 16.39 -18.50 -0.96
C TYR A 1 15.36 -17.37 -1.04
N ASN A 2 15.77 -16.17 -1.41
CA ASN A 2 14.87 -15.02 -1.50
C ASN A 2 13.77 -15.20 -2.55
N ALA A 3 14.07 -15.87 -3.66
CA ALA A 3 13.07 -16.15 -4.70
C ALA A 3 11.97 -17.07 -4.18
N LEU A 4 12.33 -18.13 -3.44
CA LEU A 4 11.34 -19.03 -2.85
C LEU A 4 10.51 -18.35 -1.78
N ALA A 5 11.11 -17.52 -0.93
CA ALA A 5 10.40 -16.77 0.09
C ALA A 5 9.44 -15.76 -0.54
N GLY A 6 9.84 -15.09 -1.61
CA GLY A 6 8.95 -14.18 -2.35
C GLY A 6 7.77 -14.89 -2.98
N GLN A 7 7.98 -16.09 -3.55
CA GLN A 7 6.92 -16.92 -4.09
C GLN A 7 5.95 -17.38 -3.00
N LEU A 8 6.47 -17.77 -1.83
CA LEU A 8 5.65 -18.18 -0.69
C LEU A 8 4.80 -17.01 -0.19
N ALA A 9 5.39 -15.83 -0.02
CA ALA A 9 4.67 -14.65 0.41
C ALA A 9 3.54 -14.30 -0.57
N SER A 10 3.81 -14.35 -1.87
CA SER A 10 2.79 -14.12 -2.90
C SER A 10 1.67 -15.15 -2.84
N ALA A 11 2.00 -16.42 -2.57
CA ALA A 11 1.00 -17.48 -2.41
C ALA A 11 0.09 -17.21 -1.21
N TYR A 12 0.64 -16.74 -0.09
CA TYR A 12 -0.17 -16.36 1.06
C TYR A 12 -1.13 -15.20 0.74
N ILE A 13 -0.67 -14.22 -0.03
CA ILE A 13 -1.53 -13.11 -0.46
C ILE A 13 -2.69 -13.65 -1.30
N ARG A 14 -2.43 -14.52 -2.27
CA ARG A 14 -3.48 -15.12 -3.09
C ARG A 14 -4.48 -15.90 -2.26
N GLN A 15 -4.01 -16.66 -1.26
CA GLN A 15 -4.90 -17.39 -0.34
C GLN A 15 -5.73 -16.44 0.53
N ALA A 16 -5.13 -15.33 0.98
CA ALA A 16 -5.86 -14.32 1.73
C ALA A 16 -7.00 -13.72 0.91
N GLU A 17 -6.72 -13.39 -0.36
CA GLU A 17 -7.72 -12.87 -1.29
C GLU A 17 -8.85 -13.87 -1.56
N ALA A 18 -8.50 -15.14 -1.73
CA ALA A 18 -9.46 -16.20 -2.04
C ALA A 18 -10.35 -16.57 -0.85
N THR A 19 -9.83 -16.49 0.38
CA THR A 19 -10.51 -17.00 1.58
C THR A 19 -10.99 -15.92 2.53
N GLY A 20 -10.43 -14.70 2.43
CA GLY A 20 -10.68 -13.63 3.40
C GLY A 20 -10.08 -13.90 4.78
N ASN A 21 -9.23 -14.93 4.92
CA ASN A 21 -8.67 -15.30 6.21
C ASN A 21 -7.45 -14.43 6.55
N PRO A 22 -7.51 -13.61 7.61
CA PRO A 22 -6.39 -12.74 7.99
C PRO A 22 -5.14 -13.50 8.43
N GLY A 23 -5.25 -14.80 8.75
CA GLY A 23 -4.09 -15.63 9.03
C GLY A 23 -3.10 -15.69 7.87
N TYR A 24 -3.60 -15.76 6.64
CA TYR A 24 -2.74 -15.74 5.46
C TYR A 24 -2.07 -14.38 5.26
N GLN A 25 -2.75 -13.29 5.57
CA GLN A 25 -2.13 -11.94 5.54
C GLN A 25 -1.01 -11.82 6.55
N LYS A 26 -1.20 -12.36 7.76
CA LYS A 26 -0.15 -12.38 8.78
C LYS A 26 1.06 -13.21 8.35
N ASP A 27 0.81 -14.36 7.72
CA ASP A 27 1.88 -15.22 7.21
C ASP A 27 2.65 -14.54 6.09
N ALA A 28 1.96 -13.86 5.17
CA ALA A 28 2.59 -13.07 4.12
C ALA A 28 3.44 -11.95 4.71
N LEU A 29 2.92 -11.24 5.68
CA LEU A 29 3.64 -10.13 6.31
C LEU A 29 4.94 -10.62 6.96
N ARG A 30 4.87 -11.70 7.73
CA ARG A 30 6.07 -12.28 8.36
C ARG A 30 7.11 -12.67 7.32
N THR A 31 6.67 -13.27 6.21
CA THR A 31 7.57 -13.71 5.16
C THR A 31 8.26 -12.52 4.49
N TYR A 32 7.52 -11.45 4.16
CA TYR A 32 8.12 -10.24 3.60
C TYR A 32 9.04 -9.52 4.59
N GLN A 33 8.68 -9.48 5.86
CA GLN A 33 9.53 -8.89 6.89
C GLN A 33 10.85 -9.67 7.05
N GLN A 34 10.79 -11.00 6.91
CA GLN A 34 11.99 -11.82 6.94
C GLN A 34 12.87 -11.57 5.71
N LEU A 35 12.25 -11.39 4.54
CA LEU A 35 12.99 -10.99 3.33
C LEU A 35 13.72 -9.66 3.53
N GLU A 36 13.03 -8.67 4.07
CA GLU A 36 13.63 -7.37 4.36
C GLU A 36 14.79 -7.50 5.34
N LYS A 37 14.59 -8.24 6.41
CA LYS A 37 15.62 -8.49 7.43
C LYS A 37 16.85 -9.16 6.85
N ASN A 38 16.66 -10.02 5.83
CA ASN A 38 17.75 -10.72 5.14
C ASN A 38 18.40 -9.87 4.04
N GLY A 39 18.06 -8.60 3.95
CA GLY A 39 18.69 -7.65 3.05
C GLY A 39 17.91 -7.31 1.79
N ASN A 40 16.74 -7.92 1.56
CA ASN A 40 15.89 -7.54 0.43
C ASN A 40 15.06 -6.31 0.79
N THR A 41 15.59 -5.13 0.48
CA THR A 41 14.99 -3.84 0.79
C THR A 41 14.41 -3.17 -0.45
N THR A 42 13.96 -3.97 -1.42
CA THR A 42 13.37 -3.45 -2.66
C THR A 42 12.05 -2.75 -2.37
N LEU A 43 11.67 -1.86 -3.29
CA LEU A 43 10.39 -1.17 -3.22
C LEU A 43 9.22 -2.16 -3.17
N GLU A 44 9.25 -3.21 -3.99
CA GLU A 44 8.18 -4.22 -4.03
C GLU A 44 7.98 -4.90 -2.68
N VAL A 45 9.06 -5.33 -2.04
CA VAL A 45 8.98 -5.97 -0.72
C VAL A 45 8.36 -5.00 0.31
N ARG A 46 8.85 -3.77 0.34
CA ARG A 46 8.38 -2.77 1.31
C ARG A 46 6.96 -2.30 1.05
N LEU A 47 6.58 -2.15 -0.23
CA LEU A 47 5.17 -1.85 -0.56
C LEU A 47 4.23 -2.97 -0.11
N ASN A 48 4.64 -4.22 -0.29
CA ASN A 48 3.84 -5.35 0.17
C ASN A 48 3.73 -5.37 1.69
N ILE A 49 4.80 -5.04 2.41
CA ILE A 49 4.75 -4.91 3.87
C ILE A 49 3.74 -3.83 4.28
N ALA A 50 3.82 -2.65 3.69
CA ALA A 50 2.91 -1.55 4.01
C ALA A 50 1.45 -1.90 3.67
N MET A 51 1.21 -2.52 2.52
CA MET A 51 -0.12 -2.99 2.11
C MET A 51 -0.71 -3.97 3.13
N LEU A 52 0.09 -4.95 3.55
CA LEU A 52 -0.35 -5.96 4.51
C LEU A 52 -0.60 -5.37 5.90
N GLN A 53 0.25 -4.43 6.32
CA GLN A 53 0.01 -3.70 7.58
C GLN A 53 -1.30 -2.92 7.51
N TYR A 54 -1.59 -2.27 6.37
CA TYR A 54 -2.86 -1.60 6.15
C TYR A 54 -4.04 -2.59 6.22
N GLN A 55 -3.95 -3.71 5.53
CA GLN A 55 -5.02 -4.73 5.54
C GLN A 55 -5.26 -5.31 6.94
N LEU A 56 -4.22 -5.40 7.76
CA LEU A 56 -4.30 -5.88 9.14
C LEU A 56 -4.63 -4.75 10.13
N HIS A 57 -4.98 -3.57 9.64
CA HIS A 57 -5.34 -2.39 10.45
C HIS A 57 -4.21 -1.84 11.31
N ASP A 58 -2.97 -2.10 10.94
CA ASP A 58 -1.81 -1.51 11.60
C ASP A 58 -1.38 -0.26 10.82
N PHE A 59 -2.22 0.78 10.91
CA PHE A 59 -2.07 1.98 10.10
C PHE A 59 -0.82 2.79 10.46
N SER A 60 -0.44 2.80 11.73
CA SER A 60 0.75 3.55 12.17
C SER A 60 2.02 2.98 11.55
N LYS A 61 2.18 1.65 11.55
CA LYS A 61 3.34 1.01 10.93
C LYS A 61 3.34 1.15 9.43
N ALA A 62 2.17 1.00 8.81
CA ALA A 62 2.03 1.22 7.37
C ALA A 62 2.46 2.64 6.99
N MET A 63 2.00 3.64 7.74
CA MET A 63 2.35 5.05 7.50
C MET A 63 3.86 5.28 7.65
N GLU A 64 4.47 4.72 8.68
CA GLU A 64 5.90 4.84 8.92
C GLU A 64 6.73 4.29 7.74
N MET A 65 6.38 3.10 7.25
CA MET A 65 7.02 2.50 6.08
C MET A 65 6.82 3.36 4.84
N LEU A 66 5.61 3.84 4.60
CA LEU A 66 5.28 4.61 3.41
C LEU A 66 5.93 5.99 3.40
N GLN A 67 6.09 6.64 4.56
CA GLN A 67 6.83 7.90 4.64
C GLN A 67 8.30 7.72 4.26
N ALA A 68 8.91 6.63 4.70
CA ALA A 68 10.28 6.30 4.29
C ALA A 68 10.35 6.06 2.78
N LEU A 69 9.41 5.29 2.22
CA LEU A 69 9.35 5.01 0.78
C LEU A 69 9.12 6.28 -0.04
N LYS A 70 8.34 7.21 0.45
CA LYS A 70 8.10 8.49 -0.22
C LYS A 70 9.40 9.26 -0.41
N ASN A 71 10.28 9.25 0.58
CA ASN A 71 11.57 9.93 0.49
C ASN A 71 12.49 9.29 -0.56
N ASP A 72 12.47 7.96 -0.65
CA ASP A 72 13.32 7.21 -1.57
C ASP A 72 12.73 7.12 -2.98
N TYR A 73 11.40 7.12 -3.11
CA TYR A 73 10.69 6.94 -4.38
C TYR A 73 9.62 8.03 -4.56
N PRO A 74 10.02 9.30 -4.68
CA PRO A 74 9.07 10.42 -4.67
C PRO A 74 8.19 10.52 -5.92
N LYS A 75 8.42 9.68 -6.94
CA LYS A 75 7.66 9.72 -8.18
C LYS A 75 6.94 8.40 -8.47
N ASP A 76 6.90 7.47 -7.53
CA ASP A 76 6.17 6.22 -7.72
C ASP A 76 4.74 6.39 -7.20
N TYR A 77 3.74 6.29 -8.11
CA TYR A 77 2.34 6.51 -7.75
C TYR A 77 1.86 5.54 -6.68
N ARG A 78 2.40 4.32 -6.65
CA ARG A 78 1.97 3.27 -5.70
C ARG A 78 2.23 3.68 -4.25
N VAL A 79 3.32 4.39 -4.00
CA VAL A 79 3.63 4.91 -2.67
C VAL A 79 2.54 5.89 -2.23
N TYR A 80 2.18 6.82 -3.08
CA TYR A 80 1.14 7.82 -2.77
C TYR A 80 -0.25 7.20 -2.73
N LYS A 81 -0.51 6.20 -3.56
CA LYS A 81 -1.75 5.42 -3.50
C LYS A 81 -1.97 4.86 -2.09
N TRP A 82 -0.97 4.16 -1.55
CA TRP A 82 -1.07 3.58 -0.22
C TRP A 82 -1.04 4.63 0.88
N LEU A 83 -0.29 5.73 0.70
CA LEU A 83 -0.36 6.87 1.63
C LEU A 83 -1.78 7.43 1.72
N ALA A 84 -2.48 7.54 0.60
CA ALA A 84 -3.87 8.02 0.61
C ALA A 84 -4.80 7.06 1.36
N PHE A 85 -4.71 5.75 1.08
CA PHE A 85 -5.50 4.76 1.81
C PHE A 85 -5.25 4.80 3.31
N VAL A 86 -4.00 4.80 3.72
CA VAL A 86 -3.62 4.78 5.14
C VAL A 86 -4.00 6.09 5.83
N GLN A 87 -3.69 7.23 5.21
CA GLN A 87 -4.02 8.54 5.78
C GLN A 87 -5.54 8.71 5.92
N GLY A 88 -6.31 8.21 4.95
CA GLY A 88 -7.76 8.26 5.02
C GLY A 88 -8.31 7.54 6.24
N GLU A 89 -7.78 6.36 6.55
CA GLU A 89 -8.17 5.62 7.75
C GLU A 89 -7.75 6.34 9.04
N LEU A 90 -6.56 6.91 9.07
CA LEU A 90 -6.09 7.68 10.23
C LEU A 90 -6.93 8.94 10.44
N ASP A 91 -7.27 9.65 9.37
CA ASP A 91 -8.12 10.85 9.46
C ASP A 91 -9.52 10.49 9.96
N LEU A 92 -10.07 9.38 9.47
CA LEU A 92 -11.35 8.88 9.93
C LEU A 92 -11.33 8.56 11.44
N GLN A 93 -10.32 7.83 11.89
CA GLN A 93 -10.17 7.46 13.30
C GLN A 93 -10.03 8.67 14.20
N ASN A 94 -9.34 9.71 13.73
CA ASN A 94 -9.03 10.88 14.53
C ASN A 94 -10.05 12.01 14.39
N GLY A 95 -11.08 11.82 13.56
CA GLY A 95 -12.05 12.87 13.26
C GLY A 95 -11.40 14.09 12.61
N ALA A 96 -10.29 13.89 11.91
CA ALA A 96 -9.55 14.95 11.24
C ALA A 96 -10.13 15.23 9.85
N SER A 97 -9.80 16.40 9.30
CA SER A 97 -10.12 16.67 7.89
C SER A 97 -9.29 15.76 6.98
N TYR A 98 -9.80 15.54 5.77
CA TYR A 98 -9.11 14.71 4.78
C TYR A 98 -8.14 15.49 3.88
N THR A 99 -7.65 16.64 4.34
CA THR A 99 -6.76 17.50 3.56
C THR A 99 -5.49 16.78 3.15
N LYS A 100 -4.85 16.08 4.08
CA LYS A 100 -3.63 15.30 3.79
C LYS A 100 -3.95 14.12 2.87
N THR A 101 -5.04 13.42 3.14
CA THR A 101 -5.50 12.30 2.33
C THR A 101 -5.69 12.71 0.88
N LEU A 102 -6.39 13.83 0.65
CA LEU A 102 -6.62 14.37 -0.70
C LEU A 102 -5.31 14.78 -1.38
N GLY A 103 -4.37 15.35 -0.64
CA GLY A 103 -3.05 15.69 -1.17
C GLY A 103 -2.31 14.47 -1.69
N TYR A 104 -2.30 13.39 -0.93
CA TYR A 104 -1.69 12.13 -1.38
C TYR A 104 -2.42 11.54 -2.58
N TYR A 105 -3.74 11.56 -2.56
CA TYR A 105 -4.55 11.10 -3.70
C TYR A 105 -4.22 11.88 -4.97
N GLU A 106 -4.18 13.21 -4.90
CA GLU A 106 -3.92 14.05 -6.06
C GLU A 106 -2.54 13.76 -6.66
N THR A 107 -1.53 13.60 -5.81
CA THR A 107 -0.19 13.22 -6.25
C THR A 107 -0.19 11.84 -6.91
N ALA A 108 -0.85 10.86 -6.28
CA ALA A 108 -0.97 9.52 -6.85
C ALA A 108 -1.65 9.55 -8.22
N ALA A 109 -2.75 10.29 -8.35
CA ALA A 109 -3.52 10.40 -9.60
C ALA A 109 -2.68 11.05 -10.71
N GLU A 110 -1.94 12.09 -10.39
CA GLU A 110 -1.07 12.77 -11.35
C GLU A 110 0.03 11.84 -11.86
N LEU A 111 0.72 11.15 -10.96
CA LEU A 111 1.78 10.21 -11.32
C LEU A 111 1.24 9.00 -12.09
N TYR A 112 0.04 8.54 -11.71
CA TYR A 112 -0.60 7.39 -12.36
C TYR A 112 -0.97 7.68 -13.82
N ARG A 113 -1.32 8.90 -14.18
CA ARG A 113 -1.63 9.25 -15.56
C ARG A 113 -0.50 8.90 -16.52
N ALA A 114 0.75 9.13 -16.11
CA ALA A 114 1.91 8.76 -16.92
C ALA A 114 2.02 7.25 -17.10
N GLU A 115 1.72 6.48 -16.06
CA GLU A 115 1.73 5.02 -16.11
C GLU A 115 0.58 4.47 -16.96
N GLN A 116 -0.60 5.10 -16.91
CA GLN A 116 -1.73 4.73 -17.76
C GLN A 116 -1.39 4.90 -19.25
N ALA A 117 -0.67 5.94 -19.59
CA ALA A 117 -0.22 6.18 -20.97
C ALA A 117 0.67 5.04 -21.48
N SER A 118 1.36 4.34 -20.58
CA SER A 118 2.18 3.16 -20.89
C SER A 118 1.41 1.84 -20.81
N GLY A 119 0.10 1.88 -20.55
CA GLY A 119 -0.76 0.70 -20.50
C GLY A 119 -0.96 0.10 -19.12
N VAL A 120 -0.47 0.72 -18.07
CA VAL A 120 -0.68 0.24 -16.70
C VAL A 120 -2.11 0.55 -16.26
N TYR A 121 -2.80 -0.46 -15.71
CA TYR A 121 -4.12 -0.29 -15.12
C TYR A 121 -4.13 -0.82 -13.69
N ASP A 122 -4.59 0.02 -12.75
CA ASP A 122 -4.67 -0.31 -11.34
C ASP A 122 -6.09 -0.01 -10.83
N PRO A 123 -6.91 -1.06 -10.59
CA PRO A 123 -8.30 -0.85 -10.14
C PRO A 123 -8.39 -0.17 -8.77
N GLN A 124 -7.36 -0.21 -7.96
CA GLN A 124 -7.35 0.50 -6.67
C GLN A 124 -7.31 2.01 -6.87
N MET A 125 -6.77 2.49 -8.00
CA MET A 125 -6.86 3.93 -8.33
C MET A 125 -8.29 4.34 -8.62
N ASP A 126 -9.10 3.48 -9.25
CA ASP A 126 -10.53 3.74 -9.43
C ASP A 126 -11.25 3.83 -8.08
N GLU A 127 -10.90 2.96 -7.15
CA GLU A 127 -11.44 2.99 -5.79
C GLU A 127 -11.09 4.31 -5.07
N LEU A 128 -9.83 4.74 -5.16
CA LEU A 128 -9.40 6.03 -4.61
C LEU A 128 -10.17 7.20 -5.23
N ASP A 129 -10.41 7.18 -6.53
CA ASP A 129 -11.19 8.22 -7.22
C ASP A 129 -12.60 8.31 -6.63
N ARG A 130 -13.25 7.17 -6.37
CA ARG A 130 -14.58 7.14 -5.76
C ARG A 130 -14.55 7.70 -4.33
N MET A 131 -13.57 7.29 -3.53
CA MET A 131 -13.42 7.77 -2.16
C MET A 131 -13.16 9.27 -2.11
N ALA A 132 -12.33 9.77 -3.02
CA ALA A 132 -12.05 11.21 -3.12
C ALA A 132 -13.31 12.02 -3.43
N ARG A 133 -14.16 11.50 -4.34
CA ARG A 133 -15.40 12.19 -4.71
C ARG A 133 -16.48 12.09 -3.62
N ASN A 134 -16.56 10.96 -2.94
CA ASN A 134 -17.70 10.65 -2.06
C ASN A 134 -17.41 10.83 -0.58
N ASN A 135 -16.18 10.59 -0.13
CA ASN A 135 -15.87 10.44 1.29
C ASN A 135 -14.88 11.48 1.82
N TRP A 136 -14.05 12.08 0.98
CA TRP A 136 -12.91 12.88 1.44
C TRP A 136 -13.05 14.38 1.20
N GLN A 137 -14.20 14.82 0.81
CA GLN A 137 -14.45 16.25 0.57
C GLN A 137 -15.07 16.96 1.77
#